data_bf26d36c528f57f3a19e20d1ea1d7c5e
#
_entry.id   bf26d36c528f57f3a19e20d1ea1d7c5e
#
_cell.length_a   1.000
_cell.length_b   1.000
_cell.length_c   1.000
_cell.angle_alpha   90.00
_cell.angle_beta   90.00
_cell.angle_gamma   90.00
#
_symmetry.space_group_name_H-M   'P 1'
#
loop_
_entity.id
_entity.type
_entity.pdbx_description
1 polymer ?
#
loop_
_entity_poly.entity_id
_entity_poly.type
_entity_poly.pdbx_seq_one_letter_code
_entity_poly.pdbx_strand_id
1 'polypeptide(L)'
;MRRRLTREQRARQLLEVAWTLVGEEGTDALTLGRLAEAAGVTKPVAYDHFVTRNGLLAALYDDYDGRQTVVFHERIGRARAQLADRAAAIASGYIDCILSQGSEVQGILAALVGAPELHEVRRRYQQDFIDNCDAWLGPFAADGSVPLAGCWAILGAAEALSEAVVAGALDKGDAEAELQRLIVATVKRR
;
A
#
# COMPACT_ATOMS: atom_id res chain seq x y z
N MET A 1 37.81 1.12 9.12
CA MET A 1 37.32 1.82 7.91
C MET A 1 35.81 1.62 7.81
N ARG A 2 34.99 2.68 7.88
CA ARG A 2 33.53 2.60 7.64
C ARG A 2 33.30 2.32 6.16
N ARG A 3 32.77 1.15 5.83
CA ARG A 3 32.44 0.76 4.46
C ARG A 3 31.43 1.75 3.88
N ARG A 4 31.74 2.33 2.72
CA ARG A 4 30.84 3.29 2.04
C ARG A 4 29.58 2.53 1.59
N LEU A 5 28.41 2.93 2.06
CA LEU A 5 27.13 2.33 1.66
C LEU A 5 26.86 2.61 0.18
N THR A 6 26.21 1.66 -0.50
CA THR A 6 25.65 1.90 -1.84
C THR A 6 24.51 2.92 -1.75
N ARG A 7 24.06 3.45 -2.90
CA ARG A 7 22.92 4.38 -2.95
C ARG A 7 21.66 3.75 -2.34
N GLU A 8 21.36 2.51 -2.68
CA GLU A 8 20.19 1.77 -2.15
C GLU A 8 20.29 1.50 -0.65
N GLN A 9 21.48 1.08 -0.16
CA GLN A 9 21.71 0.88 1.27
C GLN A 9 21.54 2.19 2.05
N ARG A 10 21.99 3.31 1.46
CA ARG A 10 21.82 4.63 2.06
C ARG A 10 20.34 5.05 2.08
N ALA A 11 19.62 4.85 0.98
CA ALA A 11 18.18 5.13 0.93
C ALA A 11 17.42 4.37 2.02
N ARG A 12 17.68 3.06 2.15
CA ARG A 12 17.06 2.22 3.20
C ARG A 12 17.39 2.72 4.60
N GLN A 13 18.64 3.03 4.89
CA GLN A 13 19.05 3.61 6.18
C GLN A 13 18.30 4.92 6.47
N LEU A 14 18.18 5.79 5.48
CA LEU A 14 17.48 7.07 5.65
C LEU A 14 15.98 6.85 5.91
N LEU A 15 15.35 5.90 5.25
CA LEU A 15 13.94 5.53 5.50
C LEU A 15 13.75 4.96 6.91
N GLU A 16 14.64 4.08 7.39
CA GLU A 16 14.59 3.55 8.75
C GLU A 16 14.67 4.68 9.80
N VAL A 17 15.59 5.64 9.61
CA VAL A 17 15.70 6.81 10.49
C VAL A 17 14.46 7.70 10.40
N ALA A 18 13.90 7.88 9.19
CA ALA A 18 12.70 8.68 8.99
C ALA A 18 11.48 8.07 9.69
N TRP A 19 11.32 6.73 9.65
CA TRP A 19 10.28 6.03 10.41
C TRP A 19 10.41 6.24 11.91
N THR A 20 11.65 6.18 12.45
CA THR A 20 11.91 6.47 13.86
C THR A 20 11.50 7.90 14.22
N LEU A 21 11.88 8.88 13.39
CA LEU A 21 11.51 10.29 13.62
C LEU A 21 10.00 10.50 13.57
N VAL A 22 9.29 9.87 12.62
CA VAL A 22 7.83 9.97 12.55
C VAL A 22 7.17 9.38 13.80
N GLY A 23 7.66 8.25 14.30
CA GLY A 23 7.15 7.63 15.53
C GLY A 23 7.41 8.46 16.80
N GLU A 24 8.56 9.11 16.88
CA GLU A 24 8.98 9.84 18.08
C GLU A 24 8.53 11.32 18.08
N GLU A 25 8.61 11.99 16.93
CA GLU A 25 8.41 13.45 16.79
C GLU A 25 7.18 13.82 15.97
N GLY A 26 6.54 12.85 15.32
CA GLY A 26 5.40 13.06 14.42
C GLY A 26 5.82 13.48 13.01
N THR A 27 4.86 13.36 12.07
CA THR A 27 5.08 13.65 10.65
C THR A 27 5.43 15.12 10.38
N ASP A 28 4.89 16.05 11.17
CA ASP A 28 5.13 17.49 10.97
C ASP A 28 6.57 17.91 11.28
N ALA A 29 7.23 17.24 12.21
CA ALA A 29 8.64 17.47 12.54
C ALA A 29 9.60 16.93 11.46
N LEU A 30 9.15 16.02 10.60
CA LEU A 30 9.99 15.39 9.59
C LEU A 30 10.34 16.37 8.47
N THR A 31 11.61 16.76 8.40
CA THR A 31 12.23 17.54 7.33
C THR A 31 13.48 16.85 6.82
N LEU A 32 13.94 17.17 5.60
CA LEU A 32 15.21 16.64 5.08
C LEU A 32 16.42 17.07 5.94
N GLY A 33 16.35 18.24 6.56
CA GLY A 33 17.38 18.72 7.49
C GLY A 33 17.42 17.91 8.76
N ARG A 34 16.25 17.64 9.39
CA ARG A 34 16.13 16.85 10.61
C ARG A 34 16.55 15.39 10.36
N LEU A 35 16.13 14.84 9.20
CA LEU A 35 16.54 13.50 8.77
C LEU A 35 18.07 13.38 8.63
N ALA A 36 18.72 14.36 7.97
CA ALA A 36 20.17 14.37 7.79
C ALA A 36 20.91 14.39 9.13
N GLU A 37 20.45 15.21 10.07
CA GLU A 37 20.99 15.30 11.42
C GLU A 37 20.86 13.95 12.16
N ALA A 38 19.68 13.39 12.22
CA ALA A 38 19.41 12.12 12.91
C ALA A 38 20.16 10.93 12.27
N ALA A 39 20.31 10.92 10.94
CA ALA A 39 21.03 9.88 10.23
C ALA A 39 22.57 10.05 10.26
N GLY A 40 23.08 11.15 10.83
CA GLY A 40 24.52 11.46 10.87
C GLY A 40 25.13 11.64 9.48
N VAL A 41 24.37 12.23 8.55
CA VAL A 41 24.81 12.55 7.19
C VAL A 41 24.74 14.06 6.92
N THR A 42 25.37 14.52 5.84
CA THR A 42 25.23 15.91 5.41
C THR A 42 23.89 16.17 4.71
N LYS A 43 23.35 17.39 4.81
CA LYS A 43 22.10 17.78 4.15
C LYS A 43 22.05 17.41 2.65
N PRO A 44 23.10 17.67 1.84
CA PRO A 44 23.13 17.26 0.45
C PRO A 44 22.82 15.78 0.22
N VAL A 45 23.26 14.88 1.11
CA VAL A 45 22.97 13.44 0.98
C VAL A 45 21.47 13.16 1.08
N ALA A 46 20.77 13.78 2.03
CA ALA A 46 19.31 13.59 2.16
C ALA A 46 18.56 14.20 0.95
N TYR A 47 18.99 15.38 0.49
CA TYR A 47 18.39 16.02 -0.68
C TYR A 47 18.65 15.25 -1.99
N ASP A 48 19.80 14.60 -2.15
CA ASP A 48 20.11 13.74 -3.30
C ASP A 48 19.18 12.50 -3.40
N HIS A 49 18.63 12.04 -2.25
CA HIS A 49 17.74 10.88 -2.21
C HIS A 49 16.27 11.27 -2.41
N PHE A 50 15.81 12.34 -1.77
CA PHE A 50 14.36 12.60 -1.69
C PHE A 50 13.91 13.92 -2.31
N VAL A 51 14.85 14.80 -2.69
CA VAL A 51 14.65 16.10 -3.35
C VAL A 51 13.79 17.07 -2.52
N THR A 52 12.60 16.66 -2.09
CA THR A 52 11.64 17.46 -1.31
C THR A 52 11.15 16.70 -0.07
N ARG A 53 10.51 17.42 0.87
CA ARG A 53 9.82 16.80 2.01
C ARG A 53 8.70 15.86 1.53
N ASN A 54 7.93 16.27 0.52
CA ASN A 54 6.87 15.43 -0.04
C ASN A 54 7.46 14.18 -0.70
N GLY A 55 8.61 14.28 -1.38
CA GLY A 55 9.34 13.13 -1.91
C GLY A 55 9.77 12.15 -0.83
N LEU A 56 10.21 12.64 0.35
CA LEU A 56 10.52 11.79 1.51
C LEU A 56 9.25 11.11 2.06
N LEU A 57 8.16 11.86 2.24
CA LEU A 57 6.90 11.29 2.72
C LEU A 57 6.32 10.26 1.75
N ALA A 58 6.39 10.53 0.44
CA ALA A 58 5.99 9.57 -0.58
C ALA A 58 6.84 8.30 -0.56
N ALA A 59 8.16 8.43 -0.33
CA ALA A 59 9.05 7.28 -0.21
C ALA A 59 8.79 6.45 1.06
N LEU A 60 8.39 7.07 2.17
CA LEU A 60 7.94 6.36 3.37
C LEU A 60 6.64 5.59 3.13
N TYR A 61 5.69 6.22 2.45
CA TYR A 61 4.44 5.55 2.10
C TYR A 61 4.67 4.38 1.14
N ASP A 62 5.53 4.55 0.13
CA ASP A 62 5.94 3.50 -0.81
C ASP A 62 6.64 2.31 -0.11
N ASP A 63 7.50 2.59 0.87
CA ASP A 63 8.15 1.56 1.70
C ASP A 63 7.14 0.79 2.56
N TYR A 64 6.15 1.48 3.15
CA TYR A 64 5.06 0.84 3.89
C TYR A 64 4.23 -0.05 2.97
N ASP A 65 3.77 0.50 1.86
CA ASP A 65 2.92 -0.17 0.88
C ASP A 65 3.60 -1.41 0.30
N GLY A 66 4.88 -1.31 -0.06
CA GLY A 66 5.66 -2.45 -0.55
C GLY A 66 5.74 -3.59 0.46
N ARG A 67 5.85 -3.29 1.76
CA ARG A 67 5.81 -4.32 2.82
C ARG A 67 4.44 -4.97 2.94
N GLN A 68 3.36 -4.18 2.86
CA GLN A 68 1.98 -4.69 2.91
C GLN A 68 1.66 -5.55 1.68
N THR A 69 2.11 -5.14 0.52
CA THR A 69 1.95 -5.89 -0.74
C THR A 69 2.56 -7.29 -0.64
N VAL A 70 3.74 -7.45 -0.06
CA VAL A 70 4.35 -8.77 0.16
C VAL A 70 3.46 -9.65 1.04
N VAL A 71 2.98 -9.13 2.17
CA VAL A 71 2.09 -9.86 3.09
C VAL A 71 0.78 -10.26 2.40
N PHE A 72 0.22 -9.34 1.61
CA PHE A 72 -1.00 -9.55 0.84
C PHE A 72 -0.83 -10.67 -0.20
N HIS A 73 0.24 -10.63 -1.00
CA HIS A 73 0.56 -11.67 -1.99
C HIS A 73 0.78 -13.03 -1.34
N GLU A 74 1.49 -13.10 -0.21
CA GLU A 74 1.68 -14.34 0.53
C GLU A 74 0.36 -14.92 1.02
N ARG A 75 -0.56 -14.09 1.55
CA ARG A 75 -1.89 -14.52 1.97
C ARG A 75 -2.66 -15.16 0.83
N ILE A 76 -2.70 -14.50 -0.33
CA ILE A 76 -3.37 -15.02 -1.52
C ILE A 76 -2.72 -16.31 -1.99
N GLY A 77 -1.38 -16.38 -2.00
CA GLY A 77 -0.61 -17.58 -2.39
C GLY A 77 -0.91 -18.80 -1.52
N ARG A 78 -1.18 -18.59 -0.23
CA ARG A 78 -1.52 -19.67 0.72
C ARG A 78 -3.00 -20.11 0.65
N ALA A 79 -3.87 -19.32 0.04
CA ALA A 79 -5.28 -19.66 -0.12
C ALA A 79 -5.43 -20.86 -1.07
N ARG A 80 -6.43 -21.72 -0.79
CA ARG A 80 -6.74 -22.86 -1.67
C ARG A 80 -7.05 -22.38 -3.07
N ALA A 81 -6.73 -23.21 -4.08
CA ALA A 81 -6.96 -22.92 -5.50
C ALA A 81 -8.47 -23.10 -5.86
N GLN A 82 -9.34 -22.39 -5.15
CA GLN A 82 -10.78 -22.31 -5.38
C GLN A 82 -11.17 -20.82 -5.40
N LEU A 83 -12.09 -20.46 -6.29
CA LEU A 83 -12.50 -19.06 -6.45
C LEU A 83 -12.98 -18.43 -5.13
N ALA A 84 -13.79 -19.14 -4.36
CA ALA A 84 -14.30 -18.63 -3.09
C ALA A 84 -13.20 -18.34 -2.07
N ASP A 85 -12.18 -19.21 -1.98
CA ASP A 85 -11.06 -19.06 -1.05
C ASP A 85 -10.13 -17.93 -1.49
N ARG A 86 -9.86 -17.81 -2.80
CA ARG A 86 -9.08 -16.70 -3.37
C ARG A 86 -9.78 -15.36 -3.16
N ALA A 87 -11.08 -15.30 -3.44
CA ALA A 87 -11.89 -14.10 -3.22
C ALA A 87 -11.92 -13.69 -1.74
N ALA A 88 -12.06 -14.65 -0.82
CA ALA A 88 -12.00 -14.38 0.62
C ALA A 88 -10.62 -13.86 1.05
N ALA A 89 -9.53 -14.44 0.53
CA ALA A 89 -8.17 -13.99 0.84
C ALA A 89 -7.89 -12.58 0.33
N ILE A 90 -8.39 -12.23 -0.87
CA ILE A 90 -8.30 -10.88 -1.42
C ILE A 90 -9.12 -9.90 -0.58
N ALA A 91 -10.38 -10.22 -0.28
CA ALA A 91 -11.26 -9.35 0.49
C ALA A 91 -10.71 -9.05 1.88
N SER A 92 -10.39 -10.09 2.66
CA SER A 92 -9.86 -9.91 4.01
C SER A 92 -8.48 -9.26 4.00
N GLY A 93 -7.61 -9.64 3.06
CA GLY A 93 -6.27 -9.09 2.96
C GLY A 93 -6.26 -7.60 2.63
N TYR A 94 -7.13 -7.14 1.75
CA TYR A 94 -7.24 -5.74 1.40
C TYR A 94 -7.74 -4.88 2.57
N ILE A 95 -8.85 -5.31 3.20
CA ILE A 95 -9.44 -4.60 4.34
C ILE A 95 -8.47 -4.59 5.52
N ASP A 96 -7.81 -5.72 5.83
CA ASP A 96 -6.79 -5.79 6.88
C ASP A 96 -5.62 -4.83 6.63
N CYS A 97 -5.15 -4.72 5.37
CA CYS A 97 -4.09 -3.80 4.99
C CYS A 97 -4.45 -2.35 5.35
N ILE A 98 -5.67 -1.92 5.03
CA ILE A 98 -6.12 -0.56 5.34
C ILE A 98 -6.31 -0.37 6.85
N LEU A 99 -6.90 -1.33 7.55
CA LEU A 99 -7.13 -1.25 9.00
C LEU A 99 -5.84 -1.32 9.82
N SER A 100 -4.79 -1.94 9.28
CA SER A 100 -3.48 -2.03 9.94
C SER A 100 -2.63 -0.76 9.82
N GLN A 101 -3.10 0.27 9.11
CA GLN A 101 -2.42 1.55 9.01
C GLN A 101 -2.39 2.25 10.37
N GLY A 102 -1.19 2.35 10.96
CA GLY A 102 -1.00 3.08 12.21
C GLY A 102 -1.11 4.60 12.04
N SER A 103 -1.10 5.32 13.16
CA SER A 103 -1.15 6.78 13.21
C SER A 103 -0.06 7.45 12.36
N GLU A 104 1.11 6.83 12.28
CA GLU A 104 2.26 7.31 11.50
C GLU A 104 1.93 7.34 10.00
N VAL A 105 1.35 6.26 9.47
CA VAL A 105 0.96 6.17 8.05
C VAL A 105 -0.18 7.13 7.74
N GLN A 106 -1.17 7.22 8.63
CA GLN A 106 -2.27 8.19 8.50
C GLN A 106 -1.75 9.64 8.49
N GLY A 107 -0.78 9.97 9.35
CA GLY A 107 -0.12 11.27 9.36
C GLY A 107 0.62 11.57 8.06
N ILE A 108 1.32 10.59 7.49
CA ILE A 108 2.00 10.72 6.19
C ILE A 108 0.98 10.98 5.08
N LEU A 109 -0.10 10.20 5.03
CA LEU A 109 -1.15 10.36 4.02
C LEU A 109 -1.83 11.73 4.13
N ALA A 110 -2.16 12.17 5.36
CA ALA A 110 -2.74 13.48 5.60
C ALA A 110 -1.82 14.62 5.12
N ALA A 111 -0.51 14.51 5.38
CA ALA A 111 0.47 15.50 4.93
C ALA A 111 0.67 15.53 3.41
N LEU A 112 0.34 14.45 2.70
CA LEU A 112 0.45 14.32 1.25
C LEU A 112 -0.87 14.63 0.52
N VAL A 113 -1.96 14.91 1.22
CA VAL A 113 -3.25 15.23 0.59
C VAL A 113 -3.06 16.37 -0.42
N GLY A 114 -3.44 16.11 -1.68
CA GLY A 114 -3.30 17.05 -2.80
C GLY A 114 -1.89 17.15 -3.41
N ALA A 115 -0.90 16.43 -2.90
CA ALA A 115 0.44 16.42 -3.47
C ALA A 115 0.51 15.50 -4.71
N PRO A 116 1.19 15.93 -5.79
CA PRO A 116 1.37 15.08 -6.99
C PRO A 116 2.07 13.75 -6.68
N GLU A 117 2.99 13.75 -5.74
CA GLU A 117 3.74 12.57 -5.31
C GLU A 117 2.81 11.46 -4.77
N LEU A 118 1.75 11.82 -4.02
CA LEU A 118 0.76 10.86 -3.54
C LEU A 118 -0.05 10.26 -4.70
N HIS A 119 -0.42 11.08 -5.67
CA HIS A 119 -1.15 10.60 -6.84
C HIS A 119 -0.33 9.57 -7.63
N GLU A 120 0.99 9.80 -7.78
CA GLU A 120 1.88 8.88 -8.48
C GLU A 120 2.04 7.55 -7.73
N VAL A 121 2.20 7.58 -6.40
CA VAL A 121 2.29 6.36 -5.59
C VAL A 121 0.97 5.58 -5.65
N ARG A 122 -0.18 6.26 -5.48
CA ARG A 122 -1.50 5.62 -5.58
C ARG A 122 -1.74 4.98 -6.94
N ARG A 123 -1.41 5.70 -8.04
CA ARG A 123 -1.57 5.19 -9.40
C ARG A 123 -0.75 3.92 -9.64
N ARG A 124 0.48 3.86 -9.15
CA ARG A 124 1.35 2.69 -9.21
C ARG A 124 0.73 1.51 -8.48
N TYR A 125 0.30 1.72 -7.24
CA TYR A 125 -0.35 0.71 -6.42
C TYR A 125 -1.64 0.17 -7.05
N GLN A 126 -2.49 1.03 -7.58
CA GLN A 126 -3.69 0.62 -8.28
C GLN A 126 -3.37 -0.23 -9.52
N GLN A 127 -2.35 0.16 -10.29
CA GLN A 127 -1.90 -0.62 -11.45
C GLN A 127 -1.37 -1.98 -11.03
N ASP A 128 -0.55 -2.06 -9.99
CA ASP A 128 -0.03 -3.33 -9.46
C ASP A 128 -1.17 -4.26 -9.01
N PHE A 129 -2.19 -3.72 -8.35
CA PHE A 129 -3.37 -4.50 -7.98
C PHE A 129 -4.12 -5.02 -9.21
N ILE A 130 -4.34 -4.18 -10.23
CA ILE A 130 -5.02 -4.56 -11.47
C ILE A 130 -4.25 -5.65 -12.21
N ASP A 131 -2.93 -5.51 -12.34
CA ASP A 131 -2.06 -6.47 -13.03
C ASP A 131 -2.08 -7.83 -12.33
N ASN A 132 -2.12 -7.83 -11.00
CA ASN A 132 -2.19 -9.06 -10.21
C ASN A 132 -3.60 -9.65 -10.11
N CYS A 133 -4.65 -8.83 -10.21
CA CYS A 133 -6.05 -9.27 -10.10
C CYS A 133 -6.35 -10.37 -11.12
N ASP A 134 -5.95 -10.18 -12.38
CA ASP A 134 -6.12 -11.18 -13.44
C ASP A 134 -5.28 -12.44 -13.17
N ALA A 135 -4.05 -12.30 -12.69
CA ALA A 135 -3.20 -13.44 -12.34
C ALA A 135 -3.81 -14.31 -11.21
N TRP A 136 -4.48 -13.69 -10.24
CA TRP A 136 -5.10 -14.42 -9.12
C TRP A 136 -6.44 -15.03 -9.44
N LEU A 137 -7.24 -14.39 -10.29
CA LEU A 137 -8.65 -14.69 -10.52
C LEU A 137 -8.93 -15.21 -11.93
N GLY A 138 -8.10 -14.87 -12.92
CA GLY A 138 -8.25 -15.30 -14.30
C GLY A 138 -8.39 -16.81 -14.49
N PRO A 139 -7.62 -17.67 -13.76
CA PRO A 139 -7.78 -19.11 -13.83
C PRO A 139 -9.18 -19.65 -13.49
N PHE A 140 -10.04 -18.83 -12.86
CA PHE A 140 -11.40 -19.18 -12.50
C PHE A 140 -12.46 -18.54 -13.39
N ALA A 141 -12.07 -17.65 -14.29
CA ALA A 141 -12.94 -16.99 -15.24
C ALA A 141 -13.23 -17.91 -16.45
N ALA A 142 -14.40 -17.78 -17.07
CA ALA A 142 -14.81 -18.62 -18.18
C ALA A 142 -13.85 -18.54 -19.39
N ASP A 143 -13.34 -17.32 -19.66
CA ASP A 143 -12.42 -17.05 -20.77
C ASP A 143 -10.93 -17.05 -20.33
N GLY A 144 -10.64 -17.50 -19.11
CA GLY A 144 -9.29 -17.53 -18.55
C GLY A 144 -8.74 -16.17 -18.13
N SER A 145 -9.53 -15.10 -18.17
CA SER A 145 -9.16 -13.74 -17.83
C SER A 145 -10.34 -12.97 -17.24
N VAL A 146 -10.07 -12.08 -16.27
CA VAL A 146 -11.07 -11.15 -15.72
C VAL A 146 -11.06 -9.86 -16.56
N PRO A 147 -12.20 -9.41 -17.08
CA PRO A 147 -12.25 -8.16 -17.83
C PRO A 147 -11.66 -6.99 -17.03
N LEU A 148 -10.85 -6.14 -17.68
CA LEU A 148 -10.19 -4.99 -17.03
C LEU A 148 -11.16 -4.12 -16.22
N ALA A 149 -12.35 -3.86 -16.74
CA ALA A 149 -13.40 -3.13 -16.02
C ALA A 149 -13.85 -3.87 -14.74
N GLY A 150 -13.81 -5.21 -14.73
CA GLY A 150 -14.09 -6.03 -13.56
C GLY A 150 -13.01 -5.86 -12.48
N CYS A 151 -11.74 -5.86 -12.87
CA CYS A 151 -10.63 -5.60 -11.94
C CYS A 151 -10.73 -4.22 -11.28
N TRP A 152 -11.05 -3.18 -12.07
CA TRP A 152 -11.30 -1.83 -11.55
C TRP A 152 -12.52 -1.77 -10.61
N ALA A 153 -13.59 -2.49 -10.92
CA ALA A 153 -14.77 -2.56 -10.05
C ALA A 153 -14.45 -3.24 -8.71
N ILE A 154 -13.65 -4.32 -8.73
CA ILE A 154 -13.16 -4.98 -7.50
C ILE A 154 -12.34 -4.02 -6.66
N LEU A 155 -11.37 -3.32 -7.27
CA LEU A 155 -10.54 -2.35 -6.56
C LEU A 155 -11.37 -1.21 -5.95
N GLY A 156 -12.24 -0.58 -6.73
CA GLY A 156 -13.10 0.51 -6.24
C GLY A 156 -14.03 0.07 -5.11
N ALA A 157 -14.56 -1.16 -5.17
CA ALA A 157 -15.35 -1.70 -4.09
C ALA A 157 -14.50 -1.97 -2.84
N ALA A 158 -13.27 -2.49 -3.00
CA ALA A 158 -12.35 -2.72 -1.90
C ALA A 158 -11.98 -1.41 -1.18
N GLU A 159 -11.68 -0.34 -1.94
CA GLU A 159 -11.40 0.99 -1.41
C GLU A 159 -12.62 1.53 -0.63
N ALA A 160 -13.81 1.57 -1.24
CA ALA A 160 -15.01 2.13 -0.63
C ALA A 160 -15.48 1.36 0.61
N LEU A 161 -15.44 0.02 0.59
CA LEU A 161 -15.80 -0.80 1.74
C LEU A 161 -14.81 -0.62 2.90
N SER A 162 -13.51 -0.54 2.60
CA SER A 162 -12.49 -0.27 3.62
C SER A 162 -12.66 1.10 4.26
N GLU A 163 -12.96 2.14 3.49
CA GLU A 163 -13.26 3.48 4.01
C GLU A 163 -14.48 3.47 4.92
N ALA A 164 -15.55 2.74 4.55
CA ALA A 164 -16.76 2.61 5.38
C ALA A 164 -16.46 1.92 6.71
N VAL A 165 -15.58 0.91 6.73
CA VAL A 165 -15.15 0.24 7.98
C VAL A 165 -14.32 1.19 8.84
N VAL A 166 -13.36 1.92 8.26
CA VAL A 166 -12.55 2.92 8.98
C VAL A 166 -13.43 4.01 9.60
N ALA A 167 -14.47 4.44 8.89
CA ALA A 167 -15.43 5.43 9.37
C ALA A 167 -16.41 4.88 10.42
N GLY A 168 -16.40 3.57 10.71
CA GLY A 168 -17.34 2.92 11.62
C GLY A 168 -18.77 2.82 11.06
N ALA A 169 -18.96 3.02 9.75
CA ALA A 169 -20.25 2.93 9.07
C ALA A 169 -20.63 1.48 8.69
N LEU A 170 -19.65 0.58 8.67
CA LEU A 170 -19.84 -0.82 8.29
C LEU A 170 -18.97 -1.72 9.18
N ASP A 171 -19.50 -2.91 9.53
CA ASP A 171 -18.74 -3.94 10.22
C ASP A 171 -17.70 -4.58 9.27
N LYS A 172 -16.53 -4.91 9.81
CA LYS A 172 -15.44 -5.52 9.04
C LYS A 172 -15.88 -6.81 8.36
N GLY A 173 -16.57 -7.69 9.10
CA GLY A 173 -17.03 -8.99 8.58
C GLY A 173 -18.04 -8.84 7.44
N ASP A 174 -18.93 -7.86 7.54
CA ASP A 174 -19.90 -7.54 6.48
C ASP A 174 -19.19 -7.00 5.22
N ALA A 175 -18.21 -6.13 5.40
CA ALA A 175 -17.39 -5.59 4.29
C ALA A 175 -16.63 -6.71 3.56
N GLU A 176 -15.97 -7.60 4.30
CA GLU A 176 -15.24 -8.75 3.76
C GLU A 176 -16.18 -9.69 2.98
N ALA A 177 -17.35 -10.01 3.56
CA ALA A 177 -18.33 -10.88 2.93
C ALA A 177 -18.90 -10.28 1.64
N GLU A 178 -19.18 -8.97 1.62
CA GLU A 178 -19.67 -8.26 0.45
C GLU A 178 -18.62 -8.19 -0.66
N LEU A 179 -17.39 -7.83 -0.31
CA LEU A 179 -16.30 -7.79 -1.28
C LEU A 179 -16.03 -9.19 -1.88
N GLN A 180 -16.03 -10.24 -1.06
CA GLN A 180 -15.91 -11.62 -1.54
C GLN A 180 -17.02 -11.97 -2.53
N ARG A 181 -18.29 -11.65 -2.22
CA ARG A 181 -19.44 -11.89 -3.11
C ARG A 181 -19.27 -11.16 -4.45
N LEU A 182 -18.87 -9.89 -4.40
CA LEU A 182 -18.62 -9.07 -5.58
C LEU A 182 -17.53 -9.67 -6.45
N ILE A 183 -16.40 -10.08 -5.87
CA ILE A 183 -15.30 -10.74 -6.61
C ILE A 183 -15.81 -11.99 -7.31
N VAL A 184 -16.50 -12.88 -6.58
CA VAL A 184 -17.04 -14.12 -7.15
C VAL A 184 -18.04 -13.85 -8.30
N ALA A 185 -18.92 -12.85 -8.12
CA ALA A 185 -19.89 -12.47 -9.14
C ALA A 185 -19.21 -11.88 -10.38
N THR A 186 -18.18 -11.05 -10.20
CA THR A 186 -17.41 -10.44 -11.29
C THR A 186 -16.68 -11.49 -12.12
N VAL A 187 -16.03 -12.46 -11.48
CA VAL A 187 -15.29 -13.54 -12.16
C VAL A 187 -16.22 -14.51 -12.90
N LYS A 188 -17.42 -14.77 -12.35
CA LYS A 188 -18.41 -15.66 -12.98
C LYS A 188 -19.28 -14.99 -14.05
N ARG A 189 -19.13 -13.68 -14.26
CA ARG A 189 -19.87 -12.93 -15.29
C ARG A 189 -19.49 -13.48 -16.68
N ARG A 190 -20.49 -13.86 -17.45
CA ARG A 190 -20.35 -14.22 -18.88
C ARG A 190 -20.47 -13.00 -19.75
#